data_4c9dfaf50e66642bc5360c8ff88db7a6
#
_entry.id   4c9dfaf50e66642bc5360c8ff88db7a6
#
_cell.length_a   1.000
_cell.length_b   1.000
_cell.length_c   1.000
_cell.angle_alpha   90.00
_cell.angle_beta   90.00
_cell.angle_gamma   90.00
#
_symmetry.space_group_name_H-M   'P 1'
#
loop_
_entity.id
_entity.type
_entity.pdbx_description
1 polymer ?
#
loop_
_entity_poly.entity_id
_entity_poly.type
_entity_poly.pdbx_seq_one_letter_code
_entity_poly.pdbx_strand_id
1 'polypeptide(L)'
;MNLPDTLASRLTYRPRELRFGTSGRRGLVADLTQLEVYTNVLGELEYLQSLTPEDGGILCGDEFFVAYDLRPSSTAFVEGENRRGEICQAVERAVKDAGMRPVNLGAIPTPALACYALARRKGSIMVTGSHIPFDRNGYKLNTSRGELLKEQEDPINQAVRKVRERLNGQAFGESLFDETGMLKEGHREPGPVSDEARQAYVRRYREFFAGCSLAGKRIVVYQHSAVGRDLLVEILEHFGAQVIPAGRSATFVPIDTENVGAEQLARIQDLADQAGAGGKVAAVVSTDGDSDRPLLAAIEDRTGKARFFGGDLLGMIAAEYLAADSVVVPVSCNDGIDRFPLRKVLEPKTRIGSPYVIRGMLAAREKGRRAICGWEANGGFLTGSDIARQGRVLEALPTRDAVLPLLCALFAAAGKGISLVELFASLPARYSRAALLPQFPRAAGARLVECYTPRNPSLRDVRFAGGEVSGWDENGSRVELTGEEVEEMAAIRQKLEGFFREADGFGPITHINYTDGVRIEFGNGDIAHFRPSGNADELRIYAVADTQERADGIAERATAAEGILRRMEENAPPG
;
A
#
# COMPACT_ATOMS: atom_id res chain seq x y z
N MET A 1 -14.93 39.55 -30.55
CA MET A 1 -14.25 38.31 -30.97
C MET A 1 -15.02 37.17 -30.30
N ASN A 2 -15.62 36.28 -31.08
CA ASN A 2 -16.18 35.06 -30.52
C ASN A 2 -15.02 34.26 -29.96
N LEU A 3 -15.12 33.89 -28.69
CA LEU A 3 -14.18 32.93 -28.06
C LEU A 3 -14.17 31.66 -28.93
N PRO A 4 -13.01 31.02 -29.14
CA PRO A 4 -12.96 29.79 -29.91
C PRO A 4 -13.83 28.73 -29.20
N ASP A 5 -14.65 28.01 -29.98
CA ASP A 5 -15.54 26.96 -29.50
C ASP A 5 -14.72 25.68 -29.23
N THR A 6 -13.97 25.72 -28.15
CA THR A 6 -13.08 24.63 -27.75
C THR A 6 -13.69 23.79 -26.64
N LEU A 7 -13.17 22.57 -26.42
CA LEU A 7 -13.58 21.71 -25.30
C LEU A 7 -13.52 22.48 -23.97
N ALA A 8 -12.41 23.14 -23.67
CA ALA A 8 -12.23 23.91 -22.43
C ALA A 8 -13.29 25.00 -22.24
N SER A 9 -13.72 25.68 -23.34
CA SER A 9 -14.73 26.75 -23.28
C SER A 9 -16.15 26.22 -23.02
N ARG A 10 -16.39 24.95 -23.26
CA ARG A 10 -17.72 24.31 -23.13
C ARG A 10 -17.91 23.54 -21.82
N LEU A 11 -16.83 23.24 -21.07
CA LEU A 11 -16.97 22.51 -19.81
C LEU A 11 -17.87 23.27 -18.81
N THR A 12 -18.84 22.56 -18.26
CA THR A 12 -19.80 23.10 -17.26
C THR A 12 -19.30 22.96 -15.82
N TYR A 13 -18.11 22.44 -15.63
CA TYR A 13 -17.46 22.23 -14.33
C TYR A 13 -16.00 22.70 -14.40
N ARG A 14 -15.37 22.88 -13.23
CA ARG A 14 -13.93 23.15 -13.13
C ARG A 14 -13.17 21.84 -12.97
N PRO A 15 -12.35 21.43 -13.93
CA PRO A 15 -11.56 20.21 -13.83
C PRO A 15 -10.66 20.20 -12.59
N ARG A 16 -10.60 19.08 -11.91
CA ARG A 16 -9.66 18.83 -10.81
C ARG A 16 -8.62 17.82 -11.28
N GLU A 17 -7.37 18.23 -11.26
CA GLU A 17 -6.26 17.39 -11.68
C GLU A 17 -6.07 16.21 -10.73
N LEU A 18 -5.97 15.01 -11.30
CA LEU A 18 -5.57 13.81 -10.58
C LEU A 18 -4.08 13.86 -10.27
N ARG A 19 -3.74 13.78 -8.98
CA ARG A 19 -2.36 13.76 -8.52
C ARG A 19 -1.94 12.36 -8.12
N PHE A 20 -0.64 12.08 -8.21
CA PHE A 20 -0.06 10.89 -7.64
C PHE A 20 -0.23 10.89 -6.11
N GLY A 21 -0.62 9.73 -5.57
CA GLY A 21 -0.56 9.40 -4.16
C GLY A 21 0.71 8.62 -3.83
N THR A 22 0.63 7.77 -2.82
CA THR A 22 1.74 6.87 -2.46
C THR A 22 2.01 5.85 -3.58
N SER A 23 0.93 5.32 -4.19
CA SER A 23 0.98 4.39 -5.33
C SER A 23 -0.25 4.64 -6.22
N GLY A 24 -0.04 5.08 -7.44
CA GLY A 24 -1.08 5.41 -8.40
C GLY A 24 -1.78 6.76 -8.16
N ARG A 25 -2.78 7.06 -9.00
CA ARG A 25 -3.58 8.28 -8.95
C ARG A 25 -4.95 8.01 -8.32
N ARG A 26 -5.43 8.92 -7.47
CA ARG A 26 -6.71 8.77 -6.76
C ARG A 26 -7.40 10.11 -6.59
N GLY A 27 -8.75 10.08 -6.60
CA GLY A 27 -9.60 11.24 -6.35
C GLY A 27 -10.98 10.85 -5.85
N LEU A 28 -11.81 11.84 -5.53
CA LEU A 28 -13.24 11.63 -5.32
C LEU A 28 -13.88 11.20 -6.65
N VAL A 29 -14.78 10.21 -6.62
CA VAL A 29 -15.48 9.75 -7.83
C VAL A 29 -16.22 10.91 -8.50
N ALA A 30 -16.83 11.80 -7.72
CA ALA A 30 -17.52 13.00 -8.22
C ALA A 30 -16.60 13.95 -9.04
N ASP A 31 -15.29 13.93 -8.82
CA ASP A 31 -14.29 14.73 -9.52
C ASP A 31 -13.61 13.94 -10.68
N LEU A 32 -13.75 12.61 -10.70
CA LEU A 32 -13.15 11.72 -11.69
C LEU A 32 -13.99 11.68 -12.98
N THR A 33 -13.86 12.71 -13.83
CA THR A 33 -14.46 12.65 -15.15
C THR A 33 -13.69 11.71 -16.08
N GLN A 34 -14.38 11.14 -17.08
CA GLN A 34 -13.70 10.32 -18.09
C GLN A 34 -12.64 11.12 -18.86
N LEU A 35 -12.84 12.43 -19.08
CA LEU A 35 -11.84 13.35 -19.65
C LEU A 35 -10.58 13.42 -18.79
N GLU A 36 -10.73 13.54 -17.47
CA GLU A 36 -9.58 13.62 -16.57
C GLU A 36 -8.79 12.31 -16.53
N VAL A 37 -9.48 11.17 -16.42
CA VAL A 37 -8.86 9.84 -16.47
C VAL A 37 -8.15 9.62 -17.80
N TYR A 38 -8.83 9.87 -18.92
CA TYR A 38 -8.28 9.73 -20.27
C TYR A 38 -7.03 10.59 -20.46
N THR A 39 -7.08 11.87 -20.05
CA THR A 39 -5.96 12.82 -20.16
C THR A 39 -4.72 12.30 -19.45
N ASN A 40 -4.89 11.82 -18.22
CA ASN A 40 -3.78 11.29 -17.44
C ASN A 40 -3.24 10.00 -18.06
N VAL A 41 -4.12 9.04 -18.36
CA VAL A 41 -3.71 7.75 -18.92
C VAL A 41 -3.02 7.93 -20.27
N LEU A 42 -3.56 8.76 -21.17
CA LEU A 42 -2.93 9.00 -22.47
C LEU A 42 -1.53 9.62 -22.31
N GLY A 43 -1.37 10.61 -21.42
CA GLY A 43 -0.07 11.23 -21.16
C GLY A 43 0.93 10.25 -20.54
N GLU A 44 0.47 9.37 -19.66
CA GLU A 44 1.26 8.30 -19.08
C GLU A 44 1.73 7.29 -20.14
N LEU A 45 0.84 6.89 -21.04
CA LEU A 45 1.18 5.97 -22.14
C LEU A 45 2.15 6.61 -23.13
N GLU A 46 1.95 7.88 -23.52
CA GLU A 46 2.88 8.62 -24.38
C GLU A 46 4.28 8.72 -23.74
N TYR A 47 4.35 8.93 -22.41
CA TYR A 47 5.62 8.89 -21.69
C TYR A 47 6.25 7.49 -21.74
N LEU A 48 5.51 6.43 -21.41
CA LEU A 48 6.04 5.07 -21.44
C LEU A 48 6.48 4.64 -22.83
N GLN A 49 5.82 5.11 -23.89
CA GLN A 49 6.23 4.86 -25.27
C GLN A 49 7.51 5.62 -25.66
N SER A 50 7.90 6.66 -24.92
CA SER A 50 9.16 7.36 -25.12
C SER A 50 10.38 6.69 -24.45
N LEU A 51 10.14 5.70 -23.57
CA LEU A 51 11.18 4.95 -22.87
C LEU A 51 11.67 3.76 -23.70
N THR A 52 12.90 3.32 -23.41
CA THR A 52 13.39 2.04 -23.94
C THR A 52 12.71 0.86 -23.21
N PRO A 53 12.62 -0.34 -23.80
CA PRO A 53 12.11 -1.53 -23.11
C PRO A 53 12.89 -1.87 -21.83
N GLU A 54 14.19 -1.54 -21.80
CA GLU A 54 15.07 -1.71 -20.64
C GLU A 54 14.69 -0.77 -19.48
N ASP A 55 14.14 0.40 -19.81
CA ASP A 55 13.67 1.39 -18.83
C ASP A 55 12.17 1.25 -18.49
N GLY A 56 11.55 0.16 -18.93
CA GLY A 56 10.14 -0.12 -18.68
C GLY A 56 9.18 0.42 -19.73
N GLY A 57 9.72 0.81 -20.91
CA GLY A 57 8.92 1.30 -22.03
C GLY A 57 7.93 0.27 -22.58
N ILE A 58 6.93 0.77 -23.31
CA ILE A 58 5.90 0.01 -24.02
C ILE A 58 5.91 0.38 -25.50
N LEU A 59 5.42 -0.49 -26.37
CA LEU A 59 5.44 -0.27 -27.81
C LEU A 59 4.04 -0.07 -28.37
N CYS A 60 3.91 0.83 -29.33
CA CYS A 60 2.72 0.96 -30.15
C CYS A 60 2.40 -0.38 -30.84
N GLY A 61 1.13 -0.77 -30.91
CA GLY A 61 0.67 -2.07 -31.42
C GLY A 61 0.66 -3.20 -30.37
N ASP A 62 1.31 -3.04 -29.25
CA ASP A 62 1.32 -4.03 -28.18
C ASP A 62 -0.02 -4.19 -27.46
N GLU A 63 -0.18 -5.33 -26.80
CA GLU A 63 -1.23 -5.51 -25.79
C GLU A 63 -0.92 -4.65 -24.57
N PHE A 64 -1.99 -4.10 -23.99
CA PHE A 64 -1.96 -3.39 -22.73
C PHE A 64 -3.05 -3.94 -21.82
N PHE A 65 -2.69 -4.42 -20.63
CA PHE A 65 -3.61 -5.14 -19.76
C PHE A 65 -4.36 -4.21 -18.83
N VAL A 66 -5.68 -4.41 -18.73
CA VAL A 66 -6.57 -3.63 -17.86
C VAL A 66 -7.32 -4.58 -16.93
N ALA A 67 -7.33 -4.27 -15.64
CA ALA A 67 -8.13 -4.97 -14.63
C ALA A 67 -8.74 -3.96 -13.65
N TYR A 68 -9.70 -4.38 -12.85
CA TYR A 68 -10.42 -3.51 -11.94
C TYR A 68 -10.85 -4.22 -10.66
N ASP A 69 -11.09 -3.43 -9.61
CA ASP A 69 -11.67 -3.91 -8.36
C ASP A 69 -13.22 -3.89 -8.41
N LEU A 70 -13.87 -4.29 -7.31
CA LEU A 70 -15.32 -4.39 -7.24
C LEU A 70 -16.02 -3.06 -6.87
N ARG A 71 -15.36 -1.91 -7.01
CA ARG A 71 -16.01 -0.61 -6.86
C ARG A 71 -16.96 -0.36 -8.03
N PRO A 72 -18.21 0.06 -7.78
CA PRO A 72 -19.14 0.35 -8.88
C PRO A 72 -18.56 1.34 -9.91
N SER A 73 -17.89 2.41 -9.45
CA SER A 73 -17.29 3.43 -10.30
C SER A 73 -16.20 2.93 -11.24
N SER A 74 -15.66 1.73 -11.03
CA SER A 74 -14.67 1.13 -11.94
C SER A 74 -15.27 0.84 -13.31
N THR A 75 -16.51 0.34 -13.38
CA THR A 75 -17.14 -0.13 -14.63
C THR A 75 -18.55 0.43 -14.89
N ALA A 76 -19.12 1.19 -13.97
CA ALA A 76 -20.48 1.73 -14.08
C ALA A 76 -20.54 3.21 -13.65
N PHE A 77 -21.59 3.89 -14.08
CA PHE A 77 -21.95 5.20 -13.52
C PHE A 77 -22.45 5.05 -12.09
N VAL A 78 -22.13 6.03 -11.25
CA VAL A 78 -22.60 6.12 -9.87
C VAL A 78 -23.50 7.35 -9.74
N GLU A 79 -24.79 7.13 -9.62
CA GLU A 79 -25.81 8.22 -9.57
C GLU A 79 -25.54 9.22 -8.43
N GLY A 80 -25.19 8.72 -7.23
CA GLY A 80 -24.85 9.55 -6.07
C GLY A 80 -23.56 10.37 -6.20
N GLU A 81 -22.76 10.10 -7.23
CA GLU A 81 -21.47 10.73 -7.51
C GLU A 81 -21.52 11.58 -8.80
N ASN A 82 -22.55 12.39 -8.97
CA ASN A 82 -22.77 13.25 -10.14
C ASN A 82 -22.77 12.47 -11.48
N ARG A 83 -23.22 11.22 -11.48
CA ARG A 83 -23.16 10.30 -12.62
C ARG A 83 -21.75 10.14 -13.18
N ARG A 84 -20.74 10.14 -12.29
CA ARG A 84 -19.33 9.82 -12.62
C ARG A 84 -19.10 8.32 -12.45
N GLY A 85 -17.99 7.86 -12.98
CA GLY A 85 -17.60 6.44 -12.98
C GLY A 85 -17.17 5.98 -14.36
N GLU A 86 -17.32 4.68 -14.64
CA GLU A 86 -16.87 4.03 -15.87
C GLU A 86 -15.41 4.33 -16.21
N ILE A 87 -14.57 4.28 -15.17
CA ILE A 87 -13.15 4.61 -15.28
C ILE A 87 -12.46 3.69 -16.29
N CYS A 88 -12.83 2.39 -16.32
CA CYS A 88 -12.27 1.43 -17.28
C CYS A 88 -12.51 1.83 -18.73
N GLN A 89 -13.69 2.38 -19.08
CA GLN A 89 -13.99 2.82 -20.42
C GLN A 89 -13.04 3.93 -20.88
N ALA A 90 -12.77 4.90 -19.99
CA ALA A 90 -11.82 5.99 -20.29
C ALA A 90 -10.39 5.46 -20.44
N VAL A 91 -9.98 4.50 -19.60
CA VAL A 91 -8.67 3.82 -19.69
C VAL A 91 -8.56 3.06 -21.01
N GLU A 92 -9.53 2.20 -21.34
CA GLU A 92 -9.51 1.46 -22.61
C GLU A 92 -9.49 2.37 -23.84
N ARG A 93 -10.19 3.50 -23.77
CA ARG A 93 -10.19 4.49 -24.85
C ARG A 93 -8.82 5.13 -24.99
N ALA A 94 -8.18 5.56 -23.91
CA ALA A 94 -6.84 6.12 -23.94
C ALA A 94 -5.80 5.12 -24.47
N VAL A 95 -5.89 3.84 -24.07
CA VAL A 95 -5.02 2.76 -24.57
C VAL A 95 -5.16 2.60 -26.09
N LYS A 96 -6.39 2.61 -26.62
CA LYS A 96 -6.63 2.52 -28.08
C LYS A 96 -6.07 3.72 -28.81
N ASP A 97 -6.31 4.94 -28.30
CA ASP A 97 -5.87 6.18 -28.94
C ASP A 97 -4.33 6.37 -28.84
N ALA A 98 -3.67 5.72 -27.85
CA ALA A 98 -2.22 5.56 -27.80
C ALA A 98 -1.67 4.52 -28.81
N GLY A 99 -2.53 3.97 -29.68
CA GLY A 99 -2.16 2.96 -30.68
C GLY A 99 -1.87 1.58 -30.12
N MET A 100 -2.41 1.23 -28.95
CA MET A 100 -2.23 -0.06 -28.30
C MET A 100 -3.54 -0.86 -28.29
N ARG A 101 -3.46 -2.15 -27.96
CA ARG A 101 -4.61 -3.04 -27.88
C ARG A 101 -4.97 -3.33 -26.42
N PRO A 102 -6.05 -2.75 -25.87
CA PRO A 102 -6.47 -3.06 -24.52
C PRO A 102 -6.98 -4.51 -24.42
N VAL A 103 -6.53 -5.22 -23.40
CA VAL A 103 -6.98 -6.58 -23.05
C VAL A 103 -7.59 -6.51 -21.67
N ASN A 104 -8.90 -6.75 -21.59
CA ASN A 104 -9.64 -6.80 -20.34
C ASN A 104 -9.37 -8.11 -19.60
N LEU A 105 -8.76 -8.04 -18.41
CA LEU A 105 -8.52 -9.18 -17.53
C LEU A 105 -9.60 -9.32 -16.45
N GLY A 106 -10.57 -8.41 -16.43
CA GLY A 106 -11.71 -8.46 -15.52
C GLY A 106 -11.40 -8.05 -14.08
N ALA A 107 -12.26 -8.50 -13.18
CA ALA A 107 -12.14 -8.26 -11.76
C ALA A 107 -11.16 -9.28 -11.13
N ILE A 108 -9.88 -8.90 -11.06
CA ILE A 108 -8.80 -9.73 -10.51
C ILE A 108 -7.90 -8.92 -9.56
N PRO A 109 -7.16 -9.59 -8.65
CA PRO A 109 -6.19 -8.94 -7.77
C PRO A 109 -5.13 -8.10 -8.51
N THR A 110 -4.74 -6.96 -7.92
CA THR A 110 -3.59 -6.17 -8.40
C THR A 110 -2.36 -7.03 -8.67
N PRO A 111 -1.91 -7.94 -7.75
CA PRO A 111 -0.77 -8.80 -8.02
C PRO A 111 -0.98 -9.81 -9.16
N ALA A 112 -2.21 -10.25 -9.41
CA ALA A 112 -2.51 -11.14 -10.53
C ALA A 112 -2.32 -10.44 -11.89
N LEU A 113 -2.83 -9.20 -12.01
CA LEU A 113 -2.59 -8.34 -13.17
C LEU A 113 -1.08 -8.12 -13.39
N ALA A 114 -0.38 -7.68 -12.34
CA ALA A 114 1.05 -7.35 -12.43
C ALA A 114 1.89 -8.58 -12.80
N CYS A 115 1.66 -9.72 -12.16
CA CYS A 115 2.35 -10.99 -12.47
C CYS A 115 2.19 -11.37 -13.95
N TYR A 116 0.96 -11.30 -14.47
CA TYR A 116 0.66 -11.65 -15.86
C TYR A 116 1.31 -10.69 -16.86
N ALA A 117 1.24 -9.38 -16.58
CA ALA A 117 1.82 -8.34 -17.42
C ALA A 117 3.34 -8.39 -17.46
N LEU A 118 3.99 -8.54 -16.29
CA LEU A 118 5.45 -8.64 -16.15
C LEU A 118 6.03 -9.83 -16.89
N ALA A 119 5.40 -11.02 -16.79
CA ALA A 119 5.83 -12.23 -17.49
C ALA A 119 5.82 -12.03 -19.02
N ARG A 120 5.02 -11.09 -19.53
CA ARG A 120 4.91 -10.72 -20.95
C ARG A 120 5.67 -9.46 -21.32
N ARG A 121 6.29 -8.79 -20.34
CA ARG A 121 6.94 -7.48 -20.51
C ARG A 121 6.02 -6.45 -21.15
N LYS A 122 4.79 -6.36 -20.66
CA LYS A 122 3.77 -5.41 -21.14
C LYS A 122 3.33 -4.48 -20.01
N GLY A 123 2.89 -3.29 -20.38
CA GLY A 123 2.28 -2.35 -19.45
C GLY A 123 0.89 -2.79 -19.00
N SER A 124 0.44 -2.28 -17.87
CA SER A 124 -0.88 -2.58 -17.34
C SER A 124 -1.45 -1.48 -16.45
N ILE A 125 -2.77 -1.41 -16.34
CA ILE A 125 -3.48 -0.53 -15.40
C ILE A 125 -4.45 -1.35 -14.57
N MET A 126 -4.39 -1.13 -13.25
CA MET A 126 -5.39 -1.58 -12.29
C MET A 126 -6.28 -0.41 -11.90
N VAL A 127 -7.56 -0.44 -12.26
CA VAL A 127 -8.55 0.54 -11.80
C VAL A 127 -8.98 0.17 -10.40
N THR A 128 -8.59 0.97 -9.42
CA THR A 128 -8.81 0.68 -8.00
C THR A 128 -8.61 1.89 -7.10
N GLY A 129 -9.40 1.97 -6.04
CA GLY A 129 -9.14 2.81 -4.87
C GLY A 129 -8.46 2.05 -3.72
N SER A 130 -8.15 0.73 -3.87
CA SER A 130 -7.60 -0.12 -2.80
C SER A 130 -8.49 -0.10 -1.53
N HIS A 131 -7.99 0.32 -0.38
CA HIS A 131 -8.65 0.34 0.92
C HIS A 131 -9.43 1.64 1.24
N ILE A 132 -9.34 2.68 0.40
CA ILE A 132 -9.99 3.98 0.68
C ILE A 132 -11.52 3.91 0.54
N PRO A 133 -12.29 4.85 1.12
CA PRO A 133 -13.75 4.86 1.06
C PRO A 133 -14.31 4.71 -0.37
N PHE A 134 -15.57 4.27 -0.46
CA PHE A 134 -16.17 3.90 -1.76
C PHE A 134 -16.43 5.10 -2.69
N ASP A 135 -16.59 6.30 -2.13
CA ASP A 135 -16.73 7.57 -2.83
C ASP A 135 -15.45 8.05 -3.52
N ARG A 136 -14.37 7.29 -3.37
CA ARG A 136 -13.07 7.52 -4.01
C ARG A 136 -12.70 6.35 -4.89
N ASN A 137 -11.98 6.64 -5.97
CA ASN A 137 -11.42 5.62 -6.87
C ASN A 137 -10.15 6.18 -7.54
N GLY A 138 -9.62 5.45 -8.49
CA GLY A 138 -8.46 5.85 -9.28
C GLY A 138 -7.86 4.67 -10.02
N TYR A 139 -6.56 4.70 -10.23
CA TYR A 139 -5.86 3.60 -10.87
C TYR A 139 -4.37 3.55 -10.52
N LYS A 140 -3.77 2.39 -10.71
CA LYS A 140 -2.33 2.13 -10.62
C LYS A 140 -1.82 1.77 -12.00
N LEU A 141 -0.84 2.51 -12.51
CA LEU A 141 -0.14 2.20 -13.76
C LEU A 141 1.10 1.38 -13.46
N ASN A 142 1.34 0.33 -14.25
CA ASN A 142 2.58 -0.42 -14.26
C ASN A 142 3.28 -0.27 -15.61
N THR A 143 4.59 -0.11 -15.57
CA THR A 143 5.48 -0.19 -16.73
C THR A 143 5.59 -1.65 -17.20
N SER A 144 6.32 -1.91 -18.28
CA SER A 144 6.64 -3.29 -18.70
C SER A 144 7.59 -4.03 -17.72
N ARG A 145 8.05 -3.36 -16.66
CA ARG A 145 9.00 -3.90 -15.66
C ARG A 145 8.52 -3.82 -14.21
N GLY A 146 7.35 -3.29 -13.95
CA GLY A 146 6.75 -3.19 -12.60
C GLY A 146 6.10 -1.86 -12.31
N GLU A 147 5.89 -1.58 -11.02
CA GLU A 147 5.30 -0.33 -10.57
C GLU A 147 6.16 0.88 -10.98
N LEU A 148 5.50 2.03 -11.17
CA LEU A 148 6.19 3.30 -11.36
C LEU A 148 7.06 3.65 -10.16
N LEU A 149 8.25 4.13 -10.42
CA LEU A 149 9.13 4.71 -9.41
C LEU A 149 8.89 6.21 -9.26
N LYS A 150 9.23 6.78 -8.10
CA LYS A 150 8.97 8.20 -7.78
C LYS A 150 9.64 9.18 -8.74
N GLU A 151 10.81 8.86 -9.24
CA GLU A 151 11.53 9.67 -10.24
C GLU A 151 10.82 9.79 -11.59
N GLN A 152 9.86 8.91 -11.89
CA GLN A 152 9.08 8.94 -13.12
C GLN A 152 7.85 9.86 -13.03
N GLU A 153 7.43 10.27 -11.83
CA GLU A 153 6.20 11.08 -11.64
C GLU A 153 6.27 12.45 -12.31
N ASP A 154 7.39 13.16 -12.19
CA ASP A 154 7.54 14.50 -12.79
C ASP A 154 7.57 14.47 -14.31
N PRO A 155 8.35 13.61 -15.00
CA PRO A 155 8.27 13.45 -16.44
C PRO A 155 6.87 13.09 -16.93
N ILE A 156 6.18 12.19 -16.26
CA ILE A 156 4.79 11.82 -16.55
C ILE A 156 3.87 13.04 -16.44
N ASN A 157 3.96 13.80 -15.34
CA ASN A 157 3.12 14.99 -15.17
C ASN A 157 3.36 16.04 -16.26
N GLN A 158 4.58 16.12 -16.82
CA GLN A 158 4.88 16.95 -17.98
C GLN A 158 4.19 16.44 -19.24
N ALA A 159 4.19 15.14 -19.50
CA ALA A 159 3.47 14.54 -20.64
C ALA A 159 1.96 14.75 -20.50
N VAL A 160 1.39 14.52 -19.31
CA VAL A 160 -0.02 14.77 -19.04
C VAL A 160 -0.42 16.22 -19.29
N ARG A 161 0.41 17.21 -18.91
CA ARG A 161 0.13 18.63 -19.21
C ARG A 161 0.03 18.88 -20.72
N LYS A 162 0.94 18.33 -21.51
CA LYS A 162 0.89 18.47 -22.99
C LYS A 162 -0.39 17.87 -23.59
N VAL A 163 -0.81 16.70 -23.11
CA VAL A 163 -2.07 16.08 -23.54
C VAL A 163 -3.25 16.95 -23.15
N ARG A 164 -3.28 17.47 -21.91
CA ARG A 164 -4.34 18.36 -21.43
C ARG A 164 -4.47 19.62 -22.28
N GLU A 165 -3.36 20.28 -22.62
CA GLU A 165 -3.36 21.46 -23.48
C GLU A 165 -3.91 21.14 -24.88
N ARG A 166 -3.49 20.01 -25.47
CA ARG A 166 -3.97 19.51 -26.75
C ARG A 166 -5.48 19.27 -26.76
N LEU A 167 -6.01 18.57 -25.75
CA LEU A 167 -7.43 18.27 -25.65
C LEU A 167 -8.27 19.52 -25.37
N ASN A 168 -7.84 20.38 -24.48
CA ASN A 168 -8.52 21.62 -24.12
C ASN A 168 -8.64 22.57 -25.30
N GLY A 169 -7.65 22.59 -26.19
CA GLY A 169 -7.64 23.42 -27.41
C GLY A 169 -8.41 22.83 -28.59
N GLN A 170 -8.85 21.58 -28.51
CA GLN A 170 -9.60 20.92 -29.59
C GLN A 170 -10.98 21.54 -29.76
N ALA A 171 -11.46 21.64 -31.00
CA ALA A 171 -12.81 22.09 -31.30
C ALA A 171 -13.83 21.18 -30.60
N PHE A 172 -14.83 21.75 -29.92
CA PHE A 172 -15.81 20.98 -29.15
C PHE A 172 -16.56 19.93 -29.97
N GLY A 173 -16.87 20.27 -31.23
CA GLY A 173 -17.53 19.35 -32.18
C GLY A 173 -16.69 18.09 -32.47
N GLU A 174 -15.37 18.20 -32.46
CA GLU A 174 -14.42 17.11 -32.71
C GLU A 174 -14.00 16.37 -31.46
N SER A 175 -14.30 16.92 -30.27
CA SER A 175 -13.96 16.30 -28.99
C SER A 175 -14.72 15.00 -28.77
N LEU A 176 -14.06 14.03 -28.18
CA LEU A 176 -14.68 12.79 -27.69
C LEU A 176 -15.61 13.02 -26.48
N PHE A 177 -15.43 14.15 -25.79
CA PHE A 177 -16.08 14.45 -24.50
C PHE A 177 -17.16 15.51 -24.66
N ASP A 178 -18.22 15.35 -23.88
CA ASP A 178 -19.29 16.33 -23.73
C ASP A 178 -18.90 17.45 -22.74
N GLU A 179 -19.80 18.39 -22.49
CA GLU A 179 -19.61 19.52 -21.57
C GLU A 179 -19.48 19.11 -20.10
N THR A 180 -19.82 17.87 -19.75
CA THR A 180 -19.66 17.29 -18.41
C THR A 180 -18.32 16.54 -18.26
N GLY A 181 -17.54 16.42 -19.34
CA GLY A 181 -16.29 15.66 -19.37
C GLY A 181 -16.47 14.15 -19.43
N MET A 182 -17.66 13.69 -19.84
CA MET A 182 -17.93 12.28 -20.10
C MET A 182 -17.85 11.98 -21.59
N LEU A 183 -17.59 10.72 -21.96
CA LEU A 183 -17.51 10.31 -23.36
C LEU A 183 -18.87 10.46 -24.05
N LYS A 184 -18.93 11.13 -25.19
CA LYS A 184 -20.16 11.35 -26.00
C LYS A 184 -20.78 10.03 -26.48
N GLU A 185 -20.01 8.95 -26.59
CA GLU A 185 -20.51 7.63 -26.95
C GLU A 185 -21.41 6.99 -25.88
N GLY A 186 -21.42 7.56 -24.66
CA GLY A 186 -22.22 7.06 -23.53
C GLY A 186 -21.67 5.78 -22.93
N HIS A 187 -22.54 5.05 -22.20
CA HIS A 187 -22.18 3.80 -21.53
C HIS A 187 -21.69 2.72 -22.51
N ARG A 188 -20.64 2.06 -22.09
CA ARG A 188 -20.12 0.90 -22.81
C ARG A 188 -19.60 -0.14 -21.81
N GLU A 189 -20.10 -1.35 -21.90
CA GLU A 189 -19.56 -2.47 -21.14
C GLU A 189 -18.09 -2.71 -21.49
N PRO A 190 -17.24 -3.05 -20.50
CA PRO A 190 -15.90 -3.52 -20.75
C PRO A 190 -15.87 -4.67 -21.76
N GLY A 191 -14.80 -4.77 -22.55
CA GLY A 191 -14.64 -5.86 -23.52
C GLY A 191 -14.64 -7.25 -22.86
N PRO A 192 -14.62 -8.33 -23.66
CA PRO A 192 -14.63 -9.70 -23.16
C PRO A 192 -13.44 -9.94 -22.21
N VAL A 193 -13.70 -10.64 -21.11
CA VAL A 193 -12.70 -10.94 -20.09
C VAL A 193 -11.83 -12.13 -20.50
N SER A 194 -10.50 -11.97 -20.42
CA SER A 194 -9.53 -13.06 -20.48
C SER A 194 -9.24 -13.60 -19.08
N ASP A 195 -9.47 -14.88 -18.83
CA ASP A 195 -9.21 -15.55 -17.55
C ASP A 195 -7.74 -15.99 -17.35
N GLU A 196 -6.88 -15.76 -18.34
CA GLU A 196 -5.48 -16.26 -18.33
C GLU A 196 -4.66 -15.73 -17.15
N ALA A 197 -4.83 -14.45 -16.80
CA ALA A 197 -4.11 -13.83 -15.69
C ALA A 197 -4.51 -14.45 -14.34
N ARG A 198 -5.81 -14.68 -14.13
CA ARG A 198 -6.33 -15.36 -12.95
C ARG A 198 -5.75 -16.78 -12.84
N GLN A 199 -5.80 -17.54 -13.93
CA GLN A 199 -5.26 -18.90 -13.96
C GLN A 199 -3.73 -18.93 -13.73
N ALA A 200 -2.99 -18.01 -14.33
CA ALA A 200 -1.54 -17.89 -14.14
C ALA A 200 -1.17 -17.61 -12.67
N TYR A 201 -1.93 -16.73 -12.02
CA TYR A 201 -1.68 -16.38 -10.62
C TYR A 201 -2.00 -17.54 -9.66
N VAL A 202 -3.07 -18.28 -9.88
CA VAL A 202 -3.38 -19.50 -9.12
C VAL A 202 -2.29 -20.55 -9.32
N ARG A 203 -1.88 -20.77 -10.58
CA ARG A 203 -0.84 -21.73 -10.94
C ARG A 203 0.50 -21.41 -10.28
N ARG A 204 0.89 -20.12 -10.19
CA ARG A 204 2.09 -19.64 -9.52
C ARG A 204 2.25 -20.22 -8.11
N TYR A 205 1.19 -20.22 -7.31
CA TYR A 205 1.24 -20.76 -5.93
C TYR A 205 1.12 -22.27 -5.89
N ARG A 206 0.27 -22.86 -6.73
CA ARG A 206 0.15 -24.32 -6.81
C ARG A 206 1.47 -24.99 -7.13
N GLU A 207 2.24 -24.42 -8.06
CA GLU A 207 3.53 -24.96 -8.48
C GLU A 207 4.61 -24.73 -7.42
N PHE A 208 4.71 -23.51 -6.89
CA PHE A 208 5.75 -23.19 -5.92
C PHE A 208 5.59 -23.94 -4.59
N PHE A 209 4.38 -24.02 -4.08
CA PHE A 209 4.07 -24.73 -2.83
C PHE A 209 3.64 -26.20 -3.04
N ALA A 210 3.89 -26.79 -4.20
CA ALA A 210 3.52 -28.19 -4.43
C ALA A 210 4.15 -29.10 -3.37
N GLY A 211 3.32 -29.98 -2.77
CA GLY A 211 3.70 -30.83 -1.65
C GLY A 211 3.49 -30.20 -0.25
N CYS A 212 3.17 -28.91 -0.15
CA CYS A 212 2.66 -28.34 1.09
C CYS A 212 1.18 -28.71 1.27
N SER A 213 0.71 -28.83 2.51
CA SER A 213 -0.66 -29.23 2.82
C SER A 213 -1.24 -28.43 3.99
N LEU A 214 -2.51 -28.06 3.85
CA LEU A 214 -3.36 -27.50 4.89
C LEU A 214 -4.47 -28.50 5.31
N ALA A 215 -4.31 -29.79 5.00
CA ALA A 215 -5.26 -30.81 5.39
C ALA A 215 -5.54 -30.77 6.89
N GLY A 216 -6.83 -30.84 7.26
CA GLY A 216 -7.28 -30.74 8.65
C GLY A 216 -7.32 -29.30 9.20
N LYS A 217 -6.91 -28.30 8.45
CA LYS A 217 -7.07 -26.89 8.82
C LYS A 217 -8.40 -26.34 8.32
N ARG A 218 -9.19 -25.77 9.21
CA ARG A 218 -10.46 -25.10 8.92
C ARG A 218 -10.22 -23.59 8.92
N ILE A 219 -10.44 -22.93 7.78
CA ILE A 219 -10.07 -21.53 7.56
C ILE A 219 -11.29 -20.77 7.05
N VAL A 220 -11.63 -19.67 7.71
CA VAL A 220 -12.66 -18.73 7.23
C VAL A 220 -12.01 -17.75 6.26
N VAL A 221 -12.58 -17.61 5.06
CA VAL A 221 -12.25 -16.52 4.14
C VAL A 221 -13.31 -15.44 4.27
N TYR A 222 -12.95 -14.32 4.91
CA TYR A 222 -13.81 -13.16 4.98
C TYR A 222 -13.81 -12.47 3.62
N GLN A 223 -14.88 -12.67 2.87
CA GLN A 223 -14.96 -12.31 1.45
C GLN A 223 -15.22 -10.80 1.23
N HIS A 224 -15.99 -10.13 2.09
CA HIS A 224 -16.52 -8.77 1.90
C HIS A 224 -16.63 -8.37 0.41
N SER A 225 -16.03 -7.26 0.00
CA SER A 225 -15.91 -6.82 -1.40
C SER A 225 -14.48 -6.93 -1.95
N ALA A 226 -13.64 -7.80 -1.40
CA ALA A 226 -12.30 -8.05 -1.93
C ALA A 226 -12.38 -8.67 -3.32
N VAL A 227 -11.62 -8.16 -4.28
CA VAL A 227 -11.65 -8.66 -5.66
C VAL A 227 -11.09 -10.08 -5.78
N GLY A 228 -10.13 -10.44 -4.91
CA GLY A 228 -9.51 -11.78 -4.86
C GLY A 228 -10.23 -12.81 -3.99
N ARG A 229 -11.43 -12.49 -3.46
CA ARG A 229 -12.14 -13.31 -2.47
C ARG A 229 -12.40 -14.75 -2.90
N ASP A 230 -12.77 -14.99 -4.16
CA ASP A 230 -13.04 -16.33 -4.68
C ASP A 230 -11.75 -17.06 -5.06
N LEU A 231 -10.75 -16.31 -5.52
CA LEU A 231 -9.43 -16.82 -5.86
C LEU A 231 -8.66 -17.30 -4.61
N LEU A 232 -8.78 -16.58 -3.49
CA LEU A 232 -8.20 -17.00 -2.22
C LEU A 232 -8.81 -18.32 -1.71
N VAL A 233 -10.14 -18.49 -1.86
CA VAL A 233 -10.83 -19.75 -1.56
C VAL A 233 -10.24 -20.88 -2.40
N GLU A 234 -10.19 -20.72 -3.73
CA GLU A 234 -9.67 -21.72 -4.66
C GLU A 234 -8.22 -22.13 -4.33
N ILE A 235 -7.37 -21.18 -3.98
CA ILE A 235 -5.97 -21.47 -3.63
C ILE A 235 -5.88 -22.28 -2.34
N LEU A 236 -6.61 -21.90 -1.29
CA LEU A 236 -6.58 -22.58 0.00
C LEU A 236 -7.18 -24.01 -0.08
N GLU A 237 -8.27 -24.19 -0.82
CA GLU A 237 -8.89 -25.51 -1.07
C GLU A 237 -7.95 -26.43 -1.85
N HIS A 238 -7.18 -25.88 -2.80
CA HIS A 238 -6.17 -26.67 -3.53
C HIS A 238 -5.17 -27.32 -2.59
N PHE A 239 -4.79 -26.64 -1.51
CA PHE A 239 -3.86 -27.18 -0.50
C PHE A 239 -4.56 -28.03 0.57
N GLY A 240 -5.82 -28.36 0.40
CA GLY A 240 -6.57 -29.26 1.29
C GLY A 240 -7.16 -28.61 2.53
N ALA A 241 -7.20 -27.28 2.61
CA ALA A 241 -7.92 -26.61 3.69
C ALA A 241 -9.43 -26.82 3.58
N GLN A 242 -10.11 -26.97 4.70
CA GLN A 242 -11.56 -26.82 4.75
C GLN A 242 -11.87 -25.31 4.81
N VAL A 243 -12.21 -24.73 3.67
CA VAL A 243 -12.49 -23.30 3.56
C VAL A 243 -13.96 -23.01 3.84
N ILE A 244 -14.22 -21.96 4.60
CA ILE A 244 -15.56 -21.42 4.87
C ILE A 244 -15.62 -20.00 4.32
N PRO A 245 -16.14 -19.80 3.09
CA PRO A 245 -16.41 -18.47 2.57
C PRO A 245 -17.50 -17.79 3.40
N ALA A 246 -17.24 -16.58 3.92
CA ALA A 246 -18.19 -15.90 4.80
C ALA A 246 -18.14 -14.38 4.61
N GLY A 247 -19.21 -13.70 5.03
CA GLY A 247 -19.27 -12.24 5.07
C GLY A 247 -19.19 -11.55 3.69
N ARG A 248 -19.60 -12.22 2.61
CA ARG A 248 -19.64 -11.65 1.26
C ARG A 248 -20.55 -10.45 1.20
N SER A 249 -20.10 -9.37 0.59
CA SER A 249 -20.87 -8.14 0.40
C SER A 249 -21.09 -7.86 -1.09
N ALA A 250 -22.28 -7.37 -1.42
CA ALA A 250 -22.61 -6.82 -2.73
C ALA A 250 -22.23 -5.33 -2.85
N THR A 251 -22.09 -4.64 -1.70
CA THR A 251 -21.61 -3.27 -1.64
C THR A 251 -20.13 -3.23 -1.27
N PHE A 252 -19.43 -2.20 -1.71
CA PHE A 252 -18.02 -2.05 -1.37
C PHE A 252 -17.83 -1.78 0.12
N VAL A 253 -16.97 -2.58 0.77
CA VAL A 253 -16.58 -2.47 2.17
C VAL A 253 -15.08 -2.12 2.21
N PRO A 254 -14.69 -0.91 2.59
CA PRO A 254 -13.29 -0.56 2.73
C PRO A 254 -12.67 -1.30 3.92
N ILE A 255 -11.53 -1.94 3.69
CA ILE A 255 -10.74 -2.60 4.74
C ILE A 255 -9.32 -2.05 4.69
N ASP A 256 -8.91 -1.33 5.72
CA ASP A 256 -7.52 -0.92 5.92
C ASP A 256 -6.81 -1.96 6.80
N THR A 257 -5.98 -2.79 6.18
CA THR A 257 -5.25 -3.87 6.87
C THR A 257 -4.14 -3.35 7.79
N GLU A 258 -3.80 -2.06 7.70
CA GLU A 258 -2.84 -1.39 8.60
C GLU A 258 -3.53 -0.88 9.89
N ASN A 259 -4.81 -0.51 9.79
CA ASN A 259 -5.58 0.06 10.90
C ASN A 259 -6.90 -0.70 11.10
N VAL A 260 -6.80 -1.95 11.59
CA VAL A 260 -7.98 -2.77 11.90
C VAL A 260 -8.60 -2.29 13.20
N GLY A 261 -9.78 -1.67 13.11
CA GLY A 261 -10.52 -1.11 14.24
C GLY A 261 -11.34 -2.14 15.03
N ALA A 262 -11.90 -1.72 16.16
CA ALA A 262 -12.68 -2.59 17.06
C ALA A 262 -13.91 -3.22 16.37
N GLU A 263 -14.63 -2.45 15.55
CA GLU A 263 -15.79 -2.94 14.79
C GLU A 263 -15.40 -4.06 13.84
N GLN A 264 -14.28 -3.90 13.14
CA GLN A 264 -13.77 -4.88 12.21
C GLN A 264 -13.28 -6.15 12.93
N LEU A 265 -12.60 -6.00 14.08
CA LEU A 265 -12.21 -7.13 14.93
C LEU A 265 -13.45 -7.89 15.45
N ALA A 266 -14.50 -7.18 15.88
CA ALA A 266 -15.76 -7.79 16.28
C ALA A 266 -16.40 -8.57 15.11
N ARG A 267 -16.40 -8.01 13.90
CA ARG A 267 -16.90 -8.70 12.72
C ARG A 267 -16.09 -9.98 12.41
N ILE A 268 -14.77 -9.92 12.52
CA ILE A 268 -13.89 -11.10 12.34
C ILE A 268 -14.21 -12.17 13.40
N GLN A 269 -14.43 -11.77 14.66
CA GLN A 269 -14.83 -12.68 15.73
C GLN A 269 -16.17 -13.34 15.43
N ASP A 270 -17.19 -12.58 15.04
CA ASP A 270 -18.52 -13.12 14.71
C ASP A 270 -18.43 -14.17 13.58
N LEU A 271 -17.62 -13.93 12.56
CA LEU A 271 -17.42 -14.90 11.46
C LEU A 271 -16.72 -16.17 11.96
N ALA A 272 -15.73 -16.03 12.84
CA ALA A 272 -15.06 -17.18 13.45
C ALA A 272 -16.02 -18.00 14.33
N ASP A 273 -16.87 -17.35 15.13
CA ASP A 273 -17.84 -18.00 16.02
C ASP A 273 -18.90 -18.76 15.24
N GLN A 274 -19.47 -18.14 14.19
CA GLN A 274 -20.42 -18.78 13.30
C GLN A 274 -19.83 -20.03 12.63
N ALA A 275 -18.59 -19.93 12.14
CA ALA A 275 -17.89 -21.05 11.53
C ALA A 275 -17.50 -22.11 12.57
N GLY A 276 -17.25 -21.71 13.82
CA GLY A 276 -16.88 -22.58 14.94
C GLY A 276 -17.91 -23.62 15.32
N ALA A 277 -19.19 -23.39 15.02
CA ALA A 277 -20.27 -24.37 15.22
C ALA A 277 -20.04 -25.69 14.46
N GLY A 278 -19.29 -25.67 13.37
CA GLY A 278 -18.97 -26.86 12.57
C GLY A 278 -17.58 -27.46 12.86
N GLY A 279 -16.85 -26.99 13.87
CA GLY A 279 -15.53 -27.46 14.24
C GLY A 279 -14.51 -26.32 14.45
N LYS A 280 -13.35 -26.66 15.00
CA LYS A 280 -12.29 -25.71 15.34
C LYS A 280 -11.80 -24.94 14.12
N VAL A 281 -11.89 -23.61 14.17
CA VAL A 281 -11.35 -22.69 13.16
C VAL A 281 -9.91 -22.36 13.51
N ALA A 282 -9.01 -22.43 12.53
CA ALA A 282 -7.59 -22.09 12.72
C ALA A 282 -7.32 -20.60 12.52
N ALA A 283 -7.99 -19.99 11.54
CA ALA A 283 -7.82 -18.59 11.18
C ALA A 283 -9.02 -18.01 10.43
N VAL A 284 -9.15 -16.70 10.49
CA VAL A 284 -9.88 -15.88 9.51
C VAL A 284 -8.85 -15.17 8.65
N VAL A 285 -8.96 -15.33 7.34
CA VAL A 285 -8.09 -14.65 6.37
C VAL A 285 -8.90 -13.78 5.43
N SER A 286 -8.32 -12.70 4.96
CA SER A 286 -8.91 -11.79 3.99
C SER A 286 -7.82 -10.99 3.27
N THR A 287 -8.24 -10.04 2.44
CA THR A 287 -7.38 -9.05 1.80
C THR A 287 -8.08 -7.69 1.79
N ASP A 288 -7.42 -6.61 1.38
CA ASP A 288 -8.09 -5.35 1.09
C ASP A 288 -8.87 -5.39 -0.24
N GLY A 289 -9.41 -4.26 -0.67
CA GLY A 289 -10.33 -4.20 -1.82
C GLY A 289 -9.75 -4.73 -3.13
N ASP A 290 -8.51 -4.40 -3.47
CA ASP A 290 -7.82 -4.86 -4.67
C ASP A 290 -6.83 -6.01 -4.42
N SER A 291 -6.91 -6.58 -3.22
CA SER A 291 -6.26 -7.83 -2.80
C SER A 291 -4.74 -7.83 -2.93
N ASP A 292 -4.12 -6.67 -2.68
CA ASP A 292 -2.66 -6.54 -2.62
C ASP A 292 -2.11 -6.51 -1.17
N ARG A 293 -3.00 -6.43 -0.15
CA ARG A 293 -2.67 -6.41 1.28
C ARG A 293 -3.40 -7.51 2.03
N PRO A 294 -2.69 -8.36 2.77
CA PRO A 294 -3.29 -9.47 3.52
C PRO A 294 -3.91 -9.01 4.84
N LEU A 295 -4.91 -9.74 5.28
CA LEU A 295 -5.44 -9.71 6.63
C LEU A 295 -5.42 -11.13 7.19
N LEU A 296 -4.83 -11.33 8.37
CA LEU A 296 -4.79 -12.60 9.08
C LEU A 296 -5.16 -12.42 10.54
N ALA A 297 -6.19 -13.13 10.99
CA ALA A 297 -6.51 -13.28 12.39
C ALA A 297 -6.46 -14.76 12.75
N ALA A 298 -5.56 -15.15 13.66
CA ALA A 298 -5.52 -16.51 14.20
C ALA A 298 -6.56 -16.68 15.29
N ILE A 299 -7.11 -17.88 15.42
CA ILE A 299 -8.07 -18.20 16.48
C ILE A 299 -7.33 -18.93 17.60
N GLU A 300 -7.40 -18.39 18.81
CA GLU A 300 -6.79 -19.00 19.99
C GLU A 300 -7.49 -20.29 20.37
N ASP A 301 -6.73 -21.36 20.50
CA ASP A 301 -7.25 -22.71 20.73
C ASP A 301 -8.09 -22.86 22.00
N ARG A 302 -7.75 -22.12 23.07
CA ARG A 302 -8.41 -22.26 24.38
C ARG A 302 -9.61 -21.35 24.55
N THR A 303 -9.58 -20.17 23.96
CA THR A 303 -10.59 -19.13 24.20
C THR A 303 -11.55 -18.96 23.04
N GLY A 304 -11.18 -19.42 21.83
CA GLY A 304 -11.88 -19.14 20.58
C GLY A 304 -11.73 -17.68 20.11
N LYS A 305 -10.93 -16.85 20.80
CA LYS A 305 -10.75 -15.45 20.44
C LYS A 305 -9.91 -15.28 19.19
N ALA A 306 -10.41 -14.44 18.30
CA ALA A 306 -9.66 -13.99 17.13
C ALA A 306 -8.58 -13.00 17.57
N ARG A 307 -7.34 -13.26 17.16
CA ARG A 307 -6.19 -12.40 17.38
C ARG A 307 -5.63 -11.95 16.06
N PHE A 308 -5.75 -10.66 15.78
CA PHE A 308 -5.16 -10.04 14.59
C PHE A 308 -3.65 -9.90 14.75
N PHE A 309 -2.93 -10.16 13.68
CA PHE A 309 -1.49 -9.91 13.59
C PHE A 309 -1.21 -8.91 12.47
N GLY A 310 -0.46 -7.85 12.80
CA GLY A 310 -0.08 -6.81 11.85
C GLY A 310 0.67 -7.36 10.65
N GLY A 311 0.49 -6.69 9.52
CA GLY A 311 1.08 -7.12 8.26
C GLY A 311 2.60 -7.16 8.27
N ASP A 312 3.23 -6.31 9.08
CA ASP A 312 4.67 -6.30 9.31
C ASP A 312 5.18 -7.58 9.99
N LEU A 313 4.45 -8.09 10.98
CA LEU A 313 4.77 -9.38 11.62
C LEU A 313 4.57 -10.55 10.66
N LEU A 314 3.51 -10.50 9.84
CA LEU A 314 3.25 -11.48 8.78
C LEU A 314 4.39 -11.50 7.76
N GLY A 315 4.90 -10.31 7.38
CA GLY A 315 6.06 -10.17 6.50
C GLY A 315 7.32 -10.81 7.06
N MET A 316 7.58 -10.68 8.38
CA MET A 316 8.72 -11.34 9.04
C MET A 316 8.62 -12.86 8.93
N ILE A 317 7.45 -13.44 9.20
CA ILE A 317 7.22 -14.90 9.06
C ILE A 317 7.41 -15.34 7.61
N ALA A 318 6.89 -14.57 6.65
CA ALA A 318 7.01 -14.90 5.23
C ALA A 318 8.47 -14.88 4.77
N ALA A 319 9.23 -13.83 5.13
CA ALA A 319 10.65 -13.72 4.77
C ALA A 319 11.50 -14.83 5.40
N GLU A 320 11.23 -15.22 6.66
CA GLU A 320 11.88 -16.37 7.30
C GLU A 320 11.54 -17.67 6.57
N TYR A 321 10.25 -17.91 6.27
CA TYR A 321 9.81 -19.10 5.56
C TYR A 321 10.43 -19.25 4.17
N LEU A 322 10.60 -18.13 3.47
CA LEU A 322 11.22 -18.05 2.15
C LEU A 322 12.76 -18.07 2.20
N ALA A 323 13.36 -18.06 3.39
CA ALA A 323 14.80 -17.99 3.62
C ALA A 323 15.46 -16.79 2.89
N ALA A 324 14.84 -15.60 3.05
CA ALA A 324 15.34 -14.37 2.45
C ALA A 324 16.78 -14.06 2.89
N ASP A 325 17.65 -13.69 1.94
CA ASP A 325 19.03 -13.23 2.20
C ASP A 325 19.17 -11.71 2.18
N SER A 326 18.09 -11.02 1.87
CA SER A 326 17.94 -9.55 1.97
C SER A 326 16.47 -9.18 2.19
N VAL A 327 16.22 -8.30 3.14
CA VAL A 327 14.88 -7.78 3.42
C VAL A 327 14.87 -6.26 3.42
N VAL A 328 13.84 -5.69 2.81
CA VAL A 328 13.65 -4.24 2.66
C VAL A 328 12.29 -3.85 3.25
N VAL A 329 12.29 -2.96 4.24
CA VAL A 329 11.07 -2.48 4.89
C VAL A 329 11.12 -0.96 5.09
N PRO A 330 9.97 -0.27 5.10
CA PRO A 330 9.92 1.14 5.45
C PRO A 330 10.08 1.39 6.95
N VAL A 331 10.38 2.62 7.32
CA VAL A 331 10.58 3.04 8.72
C VAL A 331 9.34 2.87 9.60
N SER A 332 8.15 2.73 9.00
CA SER A 332 6.89 2.48 9.75
C SER A 332 6.71 1.04 10.21
N CYS A 333 7.47 0.09 9.68
CA CYS A 333 7.38 -1.30 10.11
C CYS A 333 7.84 -1.47 11.56
N ASN A 334 7.26 -2.45 12.22
CA ASN A 334 7.55 -2.84 13.59
C ASN A 334 9.06 -3.11 13.77
N ASP A 335 9.65 -2.55 14.82
CA ASP A 335 11.06 -2.71 15.13
C ASP A 335 11.43 -4.10 15.70
N GLY A 336 10.45 -5.00 15.85
CA GLY A 336 10.72 -6.41 16.10
C GLY A 336 11.69 -7.02 15.09
N ILE A 337 11.70 -6.53 13.84
CA ILE A 337 12.66 -6.97 12.83
C ILE A 337 14.11 -6.68 13.23
N ASP A 338 14.36 -5.59 13.92
CA ASP A 338 15.70 -5.20 14.41
C ASP A 338 16.19 -6.09 15.56
N ARG A 339 15.28 -6.83 16.20
CA ARG A 339 15.51 -7.76 17.30
C ARG A 339 15.45 -9.22 16.90
N PHE A 340 15.07 -9.52 15.64
CA PHE A 340 14.88 -10.87 15.08
C PHE A 340 16.11 -11.30 14.24
N PRO A 341 16.32 -12.60 13.98
CA PRO A 341 17.42 -13.06 13.13
C PRO A 341 17.51 -12.37 11.74
N LEU A 342 16.37 -11.90 11.18
CA LEU A 342 16.33 -11.13 9.93
C LEU A 342 17.11 -9.81 9.98
N ARG A 343 17.46 -9.28 11.16
CA ARG A 343 18.34 -8.11 11.29
C ARG A 343 19.66 -8.27 10.52
N LYS A 344 20.16 -9.51 10.39
CA LYS A 344 21.43 -9.78 9.69
C LYS A 344 21.35 -9.56 8.18
N VAL A 345 20.13 -9.57 7.63
CA VAL A 345 19.84 -9.43 6.20
C VAL A 345 18.95 -8.21 5.92
N LEU A 346 18.72 -7.37 6.96
CA LEU A 346 17.94 -6.15 6.84
C LEU A 346 18.77 -5.07 6.13
N GLU A 347 18.27 -4.59 5.00
CA GLU A 347 18.81 -3.42 4.31
C GLU A 347 18.40 -2.12 5.04
N PRO A 348 19.01 -0.97 4.75
CA PRO A 348 18.57 0.31 5.31
C PRO A 348 17.07 0.53 5.10
N LYS A 349 16.36 0.93 6.17
CA LYS A 349 14.92 1.17 6.11
C LYS A 349 14.60 2.32 5.16
N THR A 350 13.54 2.15 4.36
CA THR A 350 13.14 3.11 3.34
C THR A 350 12.08 4.08 3.84
N ARG A 351 11.75 5.07 3.01
CA ARG A 351 10.49 5.82 3.13
C ARG A 351 9.30 4.89 2.95
N ILE A 352 8.11 5.36 3.36
CA ILE A 352 6.86 4.61 3.29
C ILE A 352 6.29 4.66 1.87
N GLY A 353 5.99 3.48 1.33
CA GLY A 353 5.41 3.29 0.01
C GLY A 353 6.17 2.25 -0.83
N SER A 354 5.40 1.43 -1.57
CA SER A 354 5.97 0.37 -2.42
C SER A 354 7.07 0.84 -3.37
N PRO A 355 7.02 2.05 -4.01
CA PRO A 355 8.11 2.49 -4.88
C PRO A 355 9.46 2.60 -4.17
N TYR A 356 9.48 2.99 -2.89
CA TYR A 356 10.72 3.06 -2.11
C TYR A 356 11.23 1.68 -1.69
N VAL A 357 10.31 0.77 -1.34
CA VAL A 357 10.66 -0.63 -1.06
C VAL A 357 11.24 -1.28 -2.31
N ILE A 358 10.62 -1.09 -3.48
CA ILE A 358 11.11 -1.58 -4.76
C ILE A 358 12.51 -1.03 -5.06
N ARG A 359 12.74 0.27 -4.85
CA ARG A 359 14.06 0.89 -5.04
C ARG A 359 15.12 0.26 -4.13
N GLY A 360 14.78 0.02 -2.87
CA GLY A 360 15.66 -0.69 -1.92
C GLY A 360 15.97 -2.12 -2.36
N MET A 361 14.98 -2.85 -2.89
CA MET A 361 15.17 -4.20 -3.44
C MET A 361 16.07 -4.21 -4.69
N LEU A 362 15.92 -3.21 -5.58
CA LEU A 362 16.81 -3.05 -6.73
C LEU A 362 18.26 -2.81 -6.28
N ALA A 363 18.49 -1.93 -5.30
CA ALA A 363 19.81 -1.69 -4.73
C ALA A 363 20.40 -2.95 -4.06
N ALA A 364 19.58 -3.77 -3.39
CA ALA A 364 20.02 -5.05 -2.84
C ALA A 364 20.42 -6.04 -3.94
N ARG A 365 19.68 -6.07 -5.04
CA ARG A 365 20.00 -6.89 -6.21
C ARG A 365 21.33 -6.48 -6.85
N GLU A 366 21.60 -5.18 -6.96
CA GLU A 366 22.88 -4.64 -7.46
C GLU A 366 24.07 -5.06 -6.56
N LYS A 367 23.84 -5.23 -5.24
CA LYS A 367 24.80 -5.78 -4.28
C LYS A 367 24.97 -7.30 -4.39
N GLY A 368 24.28 -7.97 -5.33
CA GLY A 368 24.38 -9.42 -5.58
C GLY A 368 23.52 -10.29 -4.65
N ARG A 369 22.54 -9.71 -3.93
CA ARG A 369 21.55 -10.48 -3.16
C ARG A 369 20.67 -11.32 -4.09
N ARG A 370 20.19 -12.48 -3.63
CA ARG A 370 19.49 -13.47 -4.48
C ARG A 370 18.09 -13.80 -4.03
N ALA A 371 17.81 -13.78 -2.74
CA ALA A 371 16.48 -14.04 -2.17
C ALA A 371 15.97 -12.77 -1.49
N ILE A 372 15.54 -11.79 -2.30
CA ILE A 372 15.20 -10.44 -1.87
C ILE A 372 13.70 -10.36 -1.62
N CYS A 373 13.29 -10.04 -0.39
CA CYS A 373 11.92 -9.77 -0.01
C CYS A 373 11.76 -8.34 0.52
N GLY A 374 10.56 -7.81 0.38
CA GLY A 374 10.19 -6.52 0.97
C GLY A 374 8.73 -6.53 1.39
N TRP A 375 8.35 -5.69 2.35
CA TRP A 375 6.94 -5.52 2.75
C TRP A 375 6.72 -4.18 3.43
N GLU A 376 5.46 -3.81 3.55
CA GLU A 376 5.02 -2.62 4.28
C GLU A 376 4.24 -3.01 5.56
N ALA A 377 4.01 -2.07 6.46
CA ALA A 377 3.22 -2.29 7.69
C ALA A 377 1.80 -2.82 7.40
N ASN A 378 1.23 -2.46 6.24
CA ASN A 378 -0.05 -2.98 5.76
C ASN A 378 -0.03 -4.45 5.32
N GLY A 379 1.14 -5.09 5.31
CA GLY A 379 1.35 -6.49 4.97
C GLY A 379 1.55 -6.79 3.49
N GLY A 380 1.40 -5.81 2.60
CA GLY A 380 1.69 -6.00 1.19
C GLY A 380 3.12 -6.47 0.99
N PHE A 381 3.30 -7.69 0.50
CA PHE A 381 4.58 -8.38 0.41
C PHE A 381 5.11 -8.42 -1.03
N LEU A 382 6.38 -8.12 -1.22
CA LEU A 382 7.02 -8.02 -2.52
C LEU A 382 8.20 -9.00 -2.61
N THR A 383 8.45 -9.56 -3.79
CA THR A 383 9.69 -10.30 -4.08
C THR A 383 10.51 -9.55 -5.12
N GLY A 384 11.74 -9.14 -4.76
CA GLY A 384 12.65 -8.36 -5.62
C GLY A 384 13.53 -9.23 -6.53
N SER A 385 13.49 -10.53 -6.32
CA SER A 385 14.21 -11.54 -7.11
C SER A 385 13.41 -12.84 -7.12
N ASP A 386 13.80 -13.75 -7.98
CA ASP A 386 13.29 -15.11 -7.96
C ASP A 386 13.69 -15.80 -6.65
N ILE A 387 12.73 -16.51 -6.03
CA ILE A 387 12.94 -17.24 -4.78
C ILE A 387 12.98 -18.73 -5.08
N ALA A 388 14.13 -19.35 -4.87
CA ALA A 388 14.31 -20.80 -5.03
C ALA A 388 14.06 -21.53 -3.70
N ARG A 389 13.18 -22.54 -3.71
CA ARG A 389 12.87 -23.36 -2.55
C ARG A 389 12.51 -24.79 -2.95
N GLN A 390 13.20 -25.77 -2.36
CA GLN A 390 12.93 -27.21 -2.61
C GLN A 390 12.89 -27.58 -4.11
N GLY A 391 13.82 -27.03 -4.90
CA GLY A 391 13.90 -27.29 -6.35
C GLY A 391 12.84 -26.58 -7.20
N ARG A 392 12.04 -25.69 -6.62
CA ARG A 392 11.03 -24.86 -7.32
C ARG A 392 11.43 -23.40 -7.26
N VAL A 393 10.94 -22.62 -8.20
CA VAL A 393 11.22 -21.19 -8.31
C VAL A 393 9.92 -20.42 -8.29
N LEU A 394 9.83 -19.41 -7.40
CA LEU A 394 8.82 -18.37 -7.42
C LEU A 394 9.43 -17.16 -8.13
N GLU A 395 8.94 -16.85 -9.32
CA GLU A 395 9.41 -15.69 -10.07
C GLU A 395 9.24 -14.38 -9.27
N ALA A 396 10.12 -13.42 -9.51
CA ALA A 396 10.03 -12.10 -8.87
C ALA A 396 8.69 -11.42 -9.16
N LEU A 397 8.11 -10.82 -8.13
CA LEU A 397 6.90 -9.99 -8.24
C LEU A 397 7.12 -8.70 -7.43
N PRO A 398 7.71 -7.65 -8.06
CA PRO A 398 7.98 -6.38 -7.39
C PRO A 398 6.73 -5.50 -7.31
N THR A 399 5.65 -6.05 -6.80
CA THR A 399 4.43 -5.38 -6.38
C THR A 399 3.87 -6.08 -5.15
N ARG A 400 3.01 -5.39 -4.40
CA ARG A 400 2.39 -5.99 -3.20
C ARG A 400 1.53 -7.19 -3.56
N ASP A 401 1.64 -8.21 -2.75
CA ASP A 401 0.93 -9.47 -2.86
C ASP A 401 0.40 -9.92 -1.50
N ALA A 402 -0.90 -10.17 -1.42
CA ALA A 402 -1.55 -10.61 -0.20
C ALA A 402 -1.47 -12.14 0.00
N VAL A 403 -1.48 -12.91 -1.07
CA VAL A 403 -1.60 -14.37 -1.01
C VAL A 403 -0.31 -15.03 -0.52
N LEU A 404 0.84 -14.56 -1.01
CA LEU A 404 2.14 -15.14 -0.66
C LEU A 404 2.41 -15.17 0.85
N PRO A 405 2.30 -14.05 1.59
CA PRO A 405 2.57 -14.06 3.04
C PRO A 405 1.53 -14.85 3.83
N LEU A 406 0.26 -14.88 3.39
CA LEU A 406 -0.77 -15.74 4.01
C LEU A 406 -0.39 -17.22 3.89
N LEU A 407 -0.02 -17.67 2.70
CA LEU A 407 0.39 -19.05 2.48
C LEU A 407 1.66 -19.40 3.26
N CYS A 408 2.65 -18.51 3.29
CA CYS A 408 3.88 -18.72 4.06
C CYS A 408 3.60 -18.95 5.55
N ALA A 409 2.75 -18.12 6.16
CA ALA A 409 2.41 -18.27 7.58
C ALA A 409 1.61 -19.56 7.84
N LEU A 410 0.62 -19.86 7.01
CA LEU A 410 -0.18 -21.08 7.13
C LEU A 410 0.68 -22.34 7.00
N PHE A 411 1.57 -22.38 6.01
CA PHE A 411 2.47 -23.53 5.84
C PHE A 411 3.58 -23.59 6.88
N ALA A 412 4.08 -22.45 7.37
CA ALA A 412 5.05 -22.43 8.47
C ALA A 412 4.46 -23.06 9.74
N ALA A 413 3.22 -22.68 10.10
CA ALA A 413 2.52 -23.25 11.25
C ALA A 413 2.21 -24.74 11.04
N ALA A 414 1.68 -25.11 9.86
CA ALA A 414 1.35 -26.49 9.54
C ALA A 414 2.59 -27.39 9.54
N GLY A 415 3.70 -26.97 8.93
CA GLY A 415 4.95 -27.71 8.85
C GLY A 415 5.64 -27.90 10.21
N LYS A 416 5.47 -26.96 11.14
CA LYS A 416 5.95 -27.06 12.53
C LYS A 416 4.98 -27.80 13.45
N GLY A 417 3.75 -28.09 13.00
CA GLY A 417 2.71 -28.73 13.82
C GLY A 417 2.19 -27.85 14.98
N ILE A 418 2.28 -26.53 14.86
CA ILE A 418 1.87 -25.55 15.86
C ILE A 418 0.69 -24.70 15.38
N SER A 419 0.05 -23.97 16.28
CA SER A 419 -0.95 -22.97 15.94
C SER A 419 -0.30 -21.71 15.35
N LEU A 420 -1.10 -20.88 14.64
CA LEU A 420 -0.63 -19.56 14.18
C LEU A 420 -0.28 -18.65 15.37
N VAL A 421 -1.04 -18.73 16.48
CA VAL A 421 -0.73 -17.94 17.69
C VAL A 421 0.66 -18.28 18.22
N GLU A 422 1.00 -19.57 18.31
CA GLU A 422 2.34 -20.02 18.73
C GLU A 422 3.41 -19.61 17.72
N LEU A 423 3.11 -19.64 16.41
CA LEU A 423 4.03 -19.20 15.38
C LEU A 423 4.39 -17.71 15.56
N PHE A 424 3.40 -16.84 15.70
CA PHE A 424 3.64 -15.41 15.92
C PHE A 424 4.26 -15.10 17.29
N ALA A 425 3.98 -15.92 18.32
CA ALA A 425 4.62 -15.79 19.63
C ALA A 425 6.14 -16.10 19.60
N SER A 426 6.64 -16.72 18.52
CA SER A 426 8.09 -16.91 18.32
C SER A 426 8.82 -15.65 17.86
N LEU A 427 8.10 -14.62 17.41
CA LEU A 427 8.66 -13.31 17.09
C LEU A 427 8.97 -12.51 18.35
N PRO A 428 9.87 -11.51 18.30
CA PRO A 428 10.07 -10.59 19.41
C PRO A 428 8.76 -9.95 19.85
N ALA A 429 8.57 -9.85 21.17
CA ALA A 429 7.37 -9.23 21.75
C ALA A 429 7.37 -7.70 21.51
N ARG A 430 6.99 -7.31 20.30
CA ARG A 430 6.81 -5.92 19.88
C ARG A 430 5.46 -5.76 19.21
N TYR A 431 4.70 -4.82 19.68
CA TYR A 431 3.31 -4.59 19.27
C TYR A 431 3.19 -3.23 18.63
N SER A 432 2.54 -3.19 17.46
CA SER A 432 2.31 -1.95 16.71
C SER A 432 0.84 -1.56 16.71
N ARG A 433 0.62 -0.26 16.65
CA ARG A 433 -0.69 0.37 16.43
C ARG A 433 -0.54 1.54 15.48
N ALA A 434 -1.20 1.46 14.33
CA ALA A 434 -1.39 2.62 13.47
C ALA A 434 -2.72 3.32 13.85
N ALA A 435 -2.71 4.65 13.83
CA ALA A 435 -3.92 5.47 13.98
C ALA A 435 -3.81 6.70 13.08
N LEU A 436 -4.93 7.36 12.85
CA LEU A 436 -4.99 8.55 12.01
C LEU A 436 -5.84 9.63 12.67
N LEU A 437 -5.45 10.87 12.45
CA LEU A 437 -6.20 12.06 12.77
C LEU A 437 -6.87 12.54 11.47
N PRO A 438 -8.19 12.36 11.31
CA PRO A 438 -8.88 12.72 10.09
C PRO A 438 -9.02 14.24 9.95
N GLN A 439 -9.34 14.70 8.73
CA GLN A 439 -9.57 16.12 8.43
C GLN A 439 -8.38 17.02 8.84
N PHE A 440 -7.16 16.50 8.63
CA PHE A 440 -5.93 17.23 8.88
C PHE A 440 -5.31 17.63 7.53
N PRO A 441 -5.36 18.93 7.14
CA PRO A 441 -4.87 19.35 5.83
C PRO A 441 -3.40 18.96 5.62
N ARG A 442 -3.08 18.44 4.44
CA ARG A 442 -1.69 18.01 4.12
C ARG A 442 -0.68 19.11 4.35
N ALA A 443 -1.02 20.36 4.00
CA ALA A 443 -0.14 21.50 4.21
C ALA A 443 0.14 21.73 5.69
N ALA A 444 -0.87 21.58 6.57
CA ALA A 444 -0.69 21.65 8.01
C ALA A 444 0.19 20.52 8.53
N GLY A 445 -0.03 19.30 8.03
CA GLY A 445 0.80 18.13 8.37
C GLY A 445 2.26 18.29 7.95
N ALA A 446 2.50 18.84 6.76
CA ALA A 446 3.86 19.12 6.28
C ALA A 446 4.56 20.16 7.17
N ARG A 447 3.90 21.26 7.48
CA ARG A 447 4.44 22.28 8.41
C ARG A 447 4.73 21.72 9.79
N LEU A 448 3.81 20.87 10.31
CA LEU A 448 4.02 20.24 11.61
C LEU A 448 5.31 19.41 11.62
N VAL A 449 5.52 18.58 10.60
CA VAL A 449 6.75 17.79 10.47
C VAL A 449 7.98 18.70 10.35
N GLU A 450 7.90 19.76 9.55
CA GLU A 450 8.99 20.73 9.34
C GLU A 450 9.43 21.40 10.65
N CYS A 451 8.50 21.70 11.57
CA CYS A 451 8.81 22.29 12.89
C CYS A 451 9.75 21.44 13.76
N TYR A 452 9.78 20.13 13.49
CA TYR A 452 10.57 19.16 14.26
C TYR A 452 11.64 18.45 13.41
N THR A 453 11.88 18.91 12.19
CA THR A 453 12.91 18.40 11.28
C THR A 453 14.13 19.33 11.29
N PRO A 454 15.38 18.81 11.31
CA PRO A 454 16.58 19.64 11.25
C PRO A 454 16.68 20.39 9.93
N ARG A 455 17.30 21.57 9.94
CA ARG A 455 17.58 22.38 8.74
C ARG A 455 18.56 21.68 7.81
N ASN A 456 19.51 20.92 8.37
CA ASN A 456 20.44 20.14 7.58
C ASN A 456 19.71 18.97 6.88
N PRO A 457 19.50 19.01 5.55
CA PRO A 457 18.74 17.99 4.83
C PRO A 457 19.46 16.65 4.72
N SER A 458 20.76 16.61 5.04
CA SER A 458 21.53 15.35 5.04
C SER A 458 21.28 14.53 6.30
N LEU A 459 20.81 15.15 7.39
CA LEU A 459 20.55 14.45 8.65
C LEU A 459 19.28 13.61 8.54
N ARG A 460 19.44 12.29 8.64
CA ARG A 460 18.33 11.33 8.61
C ARG A 460 18.13 10.61 9.93
N ASP A 461 19.17 10.46 10.71
CA ASP A 461 19.16 9.70 11.96
C ASP A 461 19.95 10.47 13.02
N VAL A 462 19.36 10.71 14.19
CA VAL A 462 19.99 11.48 15.27
C VAL A 462 19.83 10.74 16.59
N ARG A 463 20.93 10.50 17.28
CA ARG A 463 20.96 9.81 18.57
C ARG A 463 21.46 10.74 19.68
N PHE A 464 20.83 10.57 20.84
CA PHE A 464 21.13 11.31 22.05
C PHE A 464 21.61 10.33 23.13
N ALA A 465 22.89 10.37 23.48
CA ALA A 465 23.48 9.47 24.45
C ALA A 465 24.50 10.21 25.33
N GLY A 466 24.39 10.10 26.65
CA GLY A 466 25.38 10.66 27.57
C GLY A 466 25.62 12.18 27.46
N GLY A 467 24.65 12.95 26.96
CA GLY A 467 24.78 14.39 26.68
C GLY A 467 25.35 14.71 25.29
N GLU A 468 25.76 13.69 24.53
CA GLU A 468 26.25 13.87 23.16
C GLU A 468 25.11 13.70 22.15
N VAL A 469 25.19 14.45 21.04
CA VAL A 469 24.33 14.35 19.87
C VAL A 469 25.15 13.83 18.71
N SER A 470 24.69 12.78 18.06
CA SER A 470 25.35 12.20 16.90
C SER A 470 24.37 12.06 15.75
N GLY A 471 24.83 12.27 14.50
CA GLY A 471 23.99 12.24 13.30
C GLY A 471 24.50 11.32 12.21
N TRP A 472 23.57 10.81 11.39
CA TRP A 472 23.87 9.99 10.21
C TRP A 472 23.01 10.42 9.02
N ASP A 473 23.55 10.24 7.83
CA ASP A 473 22.87 10.46 6.55
C ASP A 473 21.98 9.27 6.14
N GLU A 474 21.38 9.35 4.98
CA GLU A 474 20.53 8.29 4.40
C GLU A 474 21.29 6.99 4.07
N ASN A 475 22.61 7.06 3.92
CA ASN A 475 23.48 5.91 3.64
C ASN A 475 24.03 5.27 4.93
N GLY A 476 23.69 5.84 6.10
CA GLY A 476 24.23 5.43 7.39
C GLY A 476 25.65 5.92 7.64
N SER A 477 26.14 6.90 6.87
CA SER A 477 27.44 7.53 7.10
C SER A 477 27.29 8.61 8.20
N ARG A 478 28.27 8.68 9.08
CA ARG A 478 28.27 9.68 10.17
C ARG A 478 28.38 11.09 9.60
N VAL A 479 27.49 11.97 10.04
CA VAL A 479 27.52 13.41 9.74
C VAL A 479 28.20 14.13 10.91
N GLU A 480 29.24 14.92 10.63
CA GLU A 480 29.83 15.80 11.63
C GLU A 480 28.92 17.01 11.86
N LEU A 481 28.44 17.16 13.09
CA LEU A 481 27.53 18.25 13.47
C LEU A 481 28.30 19.46 13.93
N THR A 482 27.89 20.64 13.47
CA THR A 482 28.33 21.92 14.01
C THR A 482 27.72 22.20 15.39
N GLY A 483 28.26 23.13 16.15
CA GLY A 483 27.66 23.52 17.43
C GLY A 483 26.22 23.99 17.31
N GLU A 484 25.90 24.77 16.26
CA GLU A 484 24.53 25.23 15.98
C GLU A 484 23.57 24.07 15.69
N GLU A 485 23.99 23.03 14.94
CA GLU A 485 23.17 21.84 14.66
C GLU A 485 22.95 20.98 15.92
N VAL A 486 23.94 20.90 16.80
CA VAL A 486 23.79 20.24 18.12
C VAL A 486 22.76 20.97 18.97
N GLU A 487 22.83 22.32 19.04
CA GLU A 487 21.86 23.14 19.76
C GLU A 487 20.46 23.03 19.15
N GLU A 488 20.34 23.04 17.81
CA GLU A 488 19.07 22.84 17.11
C GLU A 488 18.46 21.49 17.47
N MET A 489 19.23 20.40 17.44
CA MET A 489 18.74 19.07 17.78
C MET A 489 18.33 18.94 19.25
N ALA A 490 19.07 19.58 20.16
CA ALA A 490 18.71 19.64 21.57
C ALA A 490 17.38 20.41 21.78
N ALA A 491 17.18 21.52 21.06
CA ALA A 491 15.95 22.30 21.11
C ALA A 491 14.74 21.52 20.53
N ILE A 492 14.91 20.80 19.42
CA ILE A 492 13.87 19.93 18.83
C ILE A 492 13.51 18.83 19.84
N ARG A 493 14.50 18.16 20.43
CA ARG A 493 14.29 17.15 21.45
C ARG A 493 13.48 17.69 22.62
N GLN A 494 13.88 18.83 23.18
CA GLN A 494 13.20 19.45 24.31
C GLN A 494 11.74 19.81 23.98
N LYS A 495 11.47 20.36 22.78
CA LYS A 495 10.10 20.62 22.33
C LYS A 495 9.25 19.35 22.27
N LEU A 496 9.78 18.27 21.70
CA LEU A 496 9.09 16.99 21.59
C LEU A 496 8.82 16.38 22.97
N GLU A 497 9.77 16.43 23.91
CA GLU A 497 9.62 15.96 25.30
C GLU A 497 8.55 16.78 26.06
N GLY A 498 8.27 18.02 25.65
CA GLY A 498 7.15 18.82 26.16
C GLY A 498 5.76 18.25 25.78
N PHE A 499 5.65 17.53 24.69
CA PHE A 499 4.41 16.87 24.24
C PHE A 499 4.35 15.40 24.66
N PHE A 500 5.46 14.66 24.55
CA PHE A 500 5.60 13.26 24.96
C PHE A 500 6.21 13.18 26.35
N ARG A 501 5.39 13.41 27.38
CA ARG A 501 5.86 13.66 28.75
C ARG A 501 6.06 12.36 29.54
N GLU A 502 6.94 12.42 30.51
CA GLU A 502 7.17 11.34 31.48
C GLU A 502 5.87 11.00 32.26
N ALA A 503 5.07 12.02 32.62
CA ALA A 503 3.78 11.84 33.26
C ALA A 503 2.78 11.00 32.43
N ASP A 504 2.96 10.96 31.11
CA ASP A 504 2.19 10.14 30.17
C ASP A 504 2.85 8.77 29.91
N GLY A 505 3.92 8.46 30.65
CA GLY A 505 4.67 7.19 30.61
C GLY A 505 5.71 7.11 29.49
N PHE A 506 6.12 8.24 28.88
CA PHE A 506 7.21 8.25 27.91
C PHE A 506 8.56 8.38 28.64
N GLY A 507 9.58 7.65 28.15
CA GLY A 507 10.95 7.87 28.60
C GLY A 507 11.58 9.11 27.93
N PRO A 508 12.84 9.42 28.27
CA PRO A 508 13.59 10.44 27.53
C PRO A 508 13.77 10.03 26.07
N ILE A 509 13.78 11.01 25.16
CA ILE A 509 14.05 10.73 23.75
C ILE A 509 15.51 10.34 23.58
N THR A 510 15.75 9.17 23.00
CA THR A 510 17.10 8.64 22.76
C THR A 510 17.49 8.67 21.29
N HIS A 511 16.48 8.69 20.39
CA HIS A 511 16.72 8.63 18.96
C HIS A 511 15.58 9.27 18.19
N ILE A 512 15.88 9.99 17.11
CA ILE A 512 14.91 10.52 16.16
C ILE A 512 15.38 10.18 14.75
N ASN A 513 14.48 9.59 13.95
CA ASN A 513 14.72 9.29 12.54
C ASN A 513 13.80 10.14 11.65
N TYR A 514 14.38 10.76 10.63
CA TYR A 514 13.75 11.71 9.70
C TYR A 514 13.61 11.15 8.27
N THR A 515 13.69 9.84 8.09
CA THR A 515 13.58 9.23 6.76
C THR A 515 12.21 9.52 6.12
N ASP A 516 11.12 9.47 6.90
CA ASP A 516 9.77 9.83 6.44
C ASP A 516 8.92 10.32 7.61
N GLY A 517 8.79 11.64 7.77
CA GLY A 517 8.20 12.26 8.95
C GLY A 517 9.15 12.30 10.15
N VAL A 518 8.62 12.23 11.37
CA VAL A 518 9.37 12.26 12.61
C VAL A 518 9.12 10.99 13.41
N ARG A 519 10.09 10.09 13.45
CA ARG A 519 10.04 8.84 14.20
C ARG A 519 10.91 8.93 15.45
N ILE A 520 10.27 8.88 16.60
CA ILE A 520 10.88 9.10 17.92
C ILE A 520 11.01 7.76 18.64
N GLU A 521 12.19 7.46 19.17
CA GLU A 521 12.41 6.33 20.08
C GLU A 521 12.72 6.86 21.48
N PHE A 522 12.05 6.28 22.46
CA PHE A 522 12.18 6.65 23.86
C PHE A 522 13.07 5.65 24.62
N GLY A 523 13.65 6.10 25.74
CA GLY A 523 14.53 5.27 26.56
C GLY A 523 13.88 4.03 27.18
N ASN A 524 12.55 3.99 27.25
CA ASN A 524 11.78 2.80 27.65
C ASN A 524 11.46 1.84 26.49
N GLY A 525 11.95 2.13 25.29
CA GLY A 525 11.74 1.34 24.08
C GLY A 525 10.46 1.63 23.31
N ASP A 526 9.61 2.56 23.77
CA ASP A 526 8.44 3.01 23.03
C ASP A 526 8.86 3.75 21.74
N ILE A 527 8.00 3.70 20.74
CA ILE A 527 8.16 4.44 19.49
C ILE A 527 6.88 5.22 19.20
N ALA A 528 7.02 6.47 18.81
CA ALA A 528 5.97 7.29 18.23
C ALA A 528 6.49 7.90 16.92
N HIS A 529 5.78 7.62 15.81
CA HIS A 529 6.17 8.10 14.49
C HIS A 529 5.00 8.81 13.84
N PHE A 530 5.09 10.09 13.58
CA PHE A 530 4.03 10.87 12.93
C PHE A 530 4.46 11.43 11.58
N ARG A 531 3.51 11.42 10.63
CA ARG A 531 3.70 11.92 9.27
C ARG A 531 2.38 12.28 8.59
N PRO A 532 2.36 13.22 7.63
CA PRO A 532 1.18 13.47 6.80
C PRO A 532 0.88 12.26 5.89
N SER A 533 -0.40 12.00 5.66
CA SER A 533 -0.80 10.97 4.67
C SER A 533 -0.48 11.44 3.24
N GLY A 534 0.06 10.54 2.42
CA GLY A 534 0.26 10.78 0.99
C GLY A 534 -1.05 10.74 0.17
N ASN A 535 -2.13 10.15 0.71
CA ASN A 535 -3.34 9.82 -0.04
C ASN A 535 -4.58 10.64 0.34
N ALA A 536 -4.62 11.20 1.57
CA ALA A 536 -5.77 11.92 2.10
C ALA A 536 -5.33 13.06 3.04
N ASP A 537 -6.25 13.96 3.38
CA ASP A 537 -6.04 15.02 4.39
C ASP A 537 -6.11 14.40 5.80
N GLU A 538 -5.05 13.74 6.18
CA GLU A 538 -4.88 12.99 7.43
C GLU A 538 -3.47 13.14 7.96
N LEU A 539 -3.31 13.14 9.27
CA LEU A 539 -2.03 12.95 9.94
C LEU A 539 -2.01 11.54 10.56
N ARG A 540 -1.01 10.76 10.21
CA ARG A 540 -0.86 9.38 10.71
C ARG A 540 0.13 9.30 11.84
N ILE A 541 -0.14 8.39 12.79
CA ILE A 541 0.80 7.97 13.82
C ILE A 541 0.96 6.45 13.80
N TYR A 542 2.20 6.02 13.96
CA TYR A 542 2.58 4.62 14.16
C TYR A 542 3.24 4.52 15.53
N ALA A 543 2.63 3.75 16.41
CA ALA A 543 3.14 3.47 17.74
C ALA A 543 3.69 2.05 17.81
N VAL A 544 4.82 1.83 18.47
CA VAL A 544 5.34 0.49 18.78
C VAL A 544 5.78 0.44 20.23
N ALA A 545 5.42 -0.63 20.93
CA ALA A 545 5.76 -0.83 22.34
C ALA A 545 5.92 -2.32 22.67
N ASP A 546 6.34 -2.62 23.90
CA ASP A 546 6.54 -4.00 24.39
C ASP A 546 5.22 -4.70 24.78
N THR A 547 4.08 -3.96 24.84
CA THR A 547 2.73 -4.52 25.00
C THR A 547 1.73 -3.86 24.05
N GLN A 548 0.66 -4.59 23.72
CA GLN A 548 -0.40 -4.05 22.84
C GLN A 548 -1.11 -2.87 23.51
N GLU A 549 -1.42 -2.96 24.80
CA GLU A 549 -2.09 -1.90 25.56
C GLU A 549 -1.26 -0.61 25.56
N ARG A 550 0.07 -0.72 25.60
CA ARG A 550 0.95 0.45 25.54
C ARG A 550 0.96 1.06 24.15
N ALA A 551 1.06 0.25 23.09
CA ALA A 551 1.00 0.73 21.71
C ALA A 551 -0.34 1.40 21.40
N ASP A 552 -1.46 0.80 21.82
CA ASP A 552 -2.81 1.37 21.69
C ASP A 552 -2.90 2.70 22.46
N GLY A 553 -2.43 2.74 23.72
CA GLY A 553 -2.46 3.96 24.54
C GLY A 553 -1.62 5.12 23.95
N ILE A 554 -0.50 4.85 23.29
CA ILE A 554 0.29 5.88 22.59
C ILE A 554 -0.52 6.44 21.41
N ALA A 555 -1.10 5.57 20.59
CA ALA A 555 -1.86 5.96 19.41
C ALA A 555 -3.13 6.75 19.77
N GLU A 556 -3.88 6.29 20.78
CA GLU A 556 -5.09 6.94 21.28
C GLU A 556 -4.80 8.34 21.86
N ARG A 557 -3.76 8.46 22.70
CA ARG A 557 -3.36 9.77 23.24
C ARG A 557 -2.90 10.74 22.16
N ALA A 558 -2.25 10.23 21.11
CA ALA A 558 -1.80 11.07 20.02
C ALA A 558 -2.96 11.62 19.19
N THR A 559 -4.02 10.82 18.96
CA THR A 559 -5.14 11.15 18.06
C THR A 559 -6.40 11.62 18.77
N ALA A 560 -6.43 11.69 20.10
CA ALA A 560 -7.56 12.22 20.86
C ALA A 560 -7.88 13.68 20.45
N ALA A 561 -9.10 14.15 20.75
CA ALA A 561 -9.56 15.50 20.39
C ALA A 561 -8.64 16.62 20.92
N GLU A 562 -8.14 16.48 22.15
CA GLU A 562 -7.10 17.35 22.76
C GLU A 562 -5.76 16.59 22.87
N GLY A 563 -5.48 15.71 21.92
CA GLY A 563 -4.35 14.81 21.91
C GLY A 563 -3.04 15.50 21.58
N ILE A 564 -1.98 14.68 21.61
CA ILE A 564 -0.60 15.18 21.38
C ILE A 564 -0.50 15.90 20.04
N LEU A 565 -1.01 15.30 18.95
CA LEU A 565 -0.87 15.85 17.60
C LEU A 565 -1.64 17.18 17.41
N ARG A 566 -2.82 17.33 18.05
CA ARG A 566 -3.56 18.60 18.03
C ARG A 566 -2.83 19.70 18.79
N ARG A 567 -2.33 19.40 19.97
CA ARG A 567 -1.51 20.36 20.75
C ARG A 567 -0.23 20.77 20.00
N MET A 568 0.38 19.85 19.28
CA MET A 568 1.56 20.17 18.44
C MET A 568 1.17 21.10 17.29
N GLU A 569 -0.01 20.91 16.66
CA GLU A 569 -0.55 21.78 15.61
C GLU A 569 -0.79 23.21 16.13
N GLU A 570 -1.45 23.34 17.28
CA GLU A 570 -1.75 24.63 17.92
C GLU A 570 -0.48 25.43 18.29
N ASN A 571 0.61 24.75 18.60
CA ASN A 571 1.90 25.35 18.93
C ASN A 571 2.83 25.52 17.72
N ALA A 572 2.40 25.10 16.52
CA ALA A 572 3.16 25.32 15.30
C ALA A 572 3.03 26.80 14.86
N PRO A 573 4.08 27.42 14.30
CA PRO A 573 3.99 28.78 13.79
C PRO A 573 2.87 28.91 12.75
N PRO A 574 2.12 30.02 12.77
CA PRO A 574 1.15 30.28 11.70
C PRO A 574 1.88 30.36 10.35
N GLY A 575 1.31 29.73 9.33
CA GLY A 575 1.88 29.68 7.99
C GLY A 575 1.63 30.94 7.17
#